data_6168f8f6ffd6cb968b387ec57dd6fcd3
#
_entry.id   6168f8f6ffd6cb968b387ec57dd6fcd3
#
_cell.length_a   1.000
_cell.length_b   1.000
_cell.length_c   1.000
_cell.angle_alpha   90.00
_cell.angle_beta   90.00
_cell.angle_gamma   90.00
#
_symmetry.space_group_name_H-M   'P 1'
#
loop_
_entity.id
_entity.type
_entity.pdbx_description
1 polymer ?
#
loop_
_entity_poly.entity_id
_entity_poly.type
_entity_poly.pdbx_seq_one_letter_code
_entity_poly.pdbx_strand_id
1 'polypeptide(L)'
;GRDGADTVKTIRPESLANRLESLTPNPRIVAPGNFATPQTLLKLVDEVLPQYTLHMLNAQGTIPTRDGVTHETTFVGPGMRRSPNLMYYPCRLSLTPVILRQSLPVDVLLLHTSTPRDKMVSMGLEVNILPAVFEAVRDRGGLIIAQVNPKMPHTYGDALVHVDDIDYCIEVDEPLMALEPSPPDEVAQAIAGRIYSRIPDGATLQLGIGGVPDAVLGALTGRRGLRIWSEMFSDGVLALHELGCFDTDVPLTASFVFGSQRLYDWLDGNRLVRMRRTEVTNDPGRISRTPAMISVNSALQVDLYGQANASRIKGRIYSGFGGSTDFIVGALHSPGGNAFIALPSWHPRAQVSTIVPLIEGPVTSFQHSSVVTEYGLAQIFGNEEREQVRQLIEHAAHPDAREALWEAAKAQGRA
;
A
#
# COMPACT_ATOMS: atom_id res chain seq x y z
N GLY A 1 -3.79 -17.38 39.38
CA GLY A 1 -2.66 -16.57 39.02
C GLY A 1 -2.43 -16.62 37.55
N ARG A 2 -2.54 -15.50 36.85
CA ARG A 2 -2.10 -15.40 35.46
C ARG A 2 -0.59 -15.47 35.49
N ASP A 3 -0.03 -16.48 34.84
CA ASP A 3 1.41 -16.56 34.63
C ASP A 3 1.89 -15.29 33.92
N GLY A 4 2.84 -14.57 34.54
CA GLY A 4 3.40 -13.33 33.99
C GLY A 4 4.13 -13.49 32.67
N ALA A 5 4.08 -14.68 32.04
CA ALA A 5 4.75 -15.04 30.81
C ALA A 5 4.05 -14.51 29.54
N ASP A 6 2.75 -14.10 29.64
CA ASP A 6 1.96 -13.64 28.49
C ASP A 6 1.63 -12.13 28.54
N THR A 7 2.39 -11.34 29.32
CA THR A 7 2.11 -9.92 29.44
C THR A 7 3.28 -9.07 28.92
N VAL A 8 2.94 -8.03 28.18
CA VAL A 8 3.85 -6.94 27.86
C VAL A 8 3.94 -6.01 29.07
N LYS A 9 5.11 -5.42 29.32
CA LYS A 9 5.29 -4.43 30.39
C LYS A 9 4.37 -3.24 30.18
N THR A 10 3.34 -3.12 31.01
CA THR A 10 2.49 -1.93 31.05
C THR A 10 3.23 -0.80 31.76
N ILE A 11 3.21 0.38 31.19
CA ILE A 11 3.82 1.57 31.76
C ILE A 11 2.77 2.64 32.01
N ARG A 12 2.93 3.38 33.12
CA ARG A 12 2.09 4.55 33.36
C ARG A 12 2.46 5.69 32.43
N PRO A 13 1.50 6.54 32.02
CA PRO A 13 1.78 7.67 31.13
C PRO A 13 2.92 8.56 31.62
N GLU A 14 3.01 8.86 32.93
CA GLU A 14 4.04 9.70 33.49
C GLU A 14 5.43 9.07 33.39
N SER A 15 5.53 7.76 33.60
CA SER A 15 6.80 7.02 33.49
C SER A 15 7.24 6.91 32.03
N LEU A 16 6.32 6.73 31.11
CA LEU A 16 6.60 6.77 29.67
C LEU A 16 7.07 8.16 29.25
N ALA A 17 6.43 9.21 29.75
CA ALA A 17 6.83 10.58 29.52
C ALA A 17 8.31 10.81 29.91
N ASN A 18 8.71 10.36 31.09
CA ASN A 18 10.10 10.48 31.56
C ASN A 18 11.08 9.73 30.64
N ARG A 19 10.72 8.55 30.16
CA ARG A 19 11.55 7.79 29.22
C ARG A 19 11.72 8.50 27.89
N LEU A 20 10.64 9.08 27.35
CA LEU A 20 10.65 9.83 26.09
C LEU A 20 11.45 11.12 26.21
N GLU A 21 11.34 11.84 27.31
CA GLU A 21 12.09 13.07 27.58
C GLU A 21 13.59 12.82 27.67
N SER A 22 14.04 11.62 28.04
CA SER A 22 15.45 11.25 28.10
C SER A 22 16.06 10.92 26.72
N LEU A 23 15.26 10.91 25.67
CA LEU A 23 15.74 10.68 24.31
C LEU A 23 16.47 11.91 23.73
N THR A 24 17.02 11.76 22.53
CA THR A 24 17.62 12.86 21.80
C THR A 24 16.62 14.02 21.60
N PRO A 25 17.08 15.27 21.43
CA PRO A 25 16.17 16.43 21.35
C PRO A 25 15.15 16.39 20.22
N ASN A 26 15.41 15.66 19.15
CA ASN A 26 14.50 15.51 18.02
C ASN A 26 14.50 14.05 17.56
N PRO A 27 13.85 13.14 18.32
CA PRO A 27 13.88 11.72 17.97
C PRO A 27 13.10 11.45 16.70
N ARG A 28 13.57 10.48 15.90
CA ARG A 28 12.81 9.93 14.79
C ARG A 28 11.93 8.79 15.29
N ILE A 29 10.65 8.94 15.06
CA ILE A 29 9.60 8.01 15.47
C ILE A 29 8.93 7.44 14.24
N VAL A 30 8.82 6.12 14.17
CA VAL A 30 8.06 5.42 13.13
C VAL A 30 6.79 4.85 13.75
N ALA A 31 5.67 5.03 13.06
CA ALA A 31 4.38 4.45 13.41
C ALA A 31 3.70 3.88 12.15
N PRO A 32 2.84 2.86 12.31
CA PRO A 32 1.99 2.41 11.21
C PRO A 32 1.13 3.54 10.66
N GLY A 33 1.03 3.63 9.34
CA GLY A 33 0.40 4.77 8.68
C GLY A 33 -0.93 4.48 8.00
N ASN A 34 -1.20 3.25 7.62
CA ASN A 34 -2.45 2.88 6.98
C ASN A 34 -3.61 2.89 8.02
N PHE A 35 -4.31 1.80 8.22
CA PHE A 35 -5.44 1.77 9.16
C PHE A 35 -5.08 1.23 10.55
N ALA A 36 -3.79 1.05 10.82
CA ALA A 36 -3.29 0.51 12.07
C ALA A 36 -2.54 1.52 12.95
N THR A 37 -2.72 2.81 12.72
CA THR A 37 -2.05 3.84 13.52
C THR A 37 -2.49 3.75 14.98
N PRO A 38 -1.55 3.67 15.95
CA PRO A 38 -1.89 3.65 17.38
C PRO A 38 -2.17 5.07 17.88
N GLN A 39 -3.40 5.55 17.65
CA GLN A 39 -3.79 6.95 17.84
C GLN A 39 -3.62 7.42 19.29
N THR A 40 -4.02 6.61 20.26
CA THR A 40 -3.91 6.97 21.69
C THR A 40 -2.44 7.09 22.11
N LEU A 41 -1.60 6.14 21.70
CA LEU A 41 -0.17 6.18 21.97
C LEU A 41 0.51 7.36 21.26
N LEU A 42 0.17 7.61 20.00
CA LEU A 42 0.72 8.73 19.24
C LEU A 42 0.37 10.08 19.87
N LYS A 43 -0.86 10.23 20.34
CA LYS A 43 -1.30 11.44 21.07
C LYS A 43 -0.50 11.64 22.35
N LEU A 44 -0.25 10.55 23.11
CA LEU A 44 0.56 10.62 24.31
C LEU A 44 1.99 11.08 24.01
N VAL A 45 2.60 10.53 22.99
CA VAL A 45 3.94 10.92 22.53
C VAL A 45 3.97 12.40 22.12
N ASP A 46 2.96 12.86 21.42
CA ASP A 46 2.85 14.27 20.99
C ASP A 46 2.71 15.23 22.17
N GLU A 47 2.01 14.83 23.20
CA GLU A 47 1.84 15.65 24.43
C GLU A 47 3.16 15.81 25.21
N VAL A 48 4.06 14.86 25.09
CA VAL A 48 5.31 14.81 25.87
C VAL A 48 6.47 15.47 25.13
N LEU A 49 6.61 15.19 23.83
CA LEU A 49 7.78 15.62 23.07
C LEU A 49 7.55 16.98 22.41
N PRO A 50 8.38 18.00 22.71
CA PRO A 50 8.26 19.31 22.04
C PRO A 50 8.59 19.23 20.55
N GLN A 51 9.57 18.40 20.18
CA GLN A 51 10.01 18.21 18.79
C GLN A 51 10.26 16.75 18.50
N TYR A 52 9.82 16.29 17.35
CA TYR A 52 10.13 14.95 16.82
C TYR A 52 9.85 14.87 15.32
N THR A 53 10.46 13.89 14.69
CA THR A 53 10.19 13.53 13.29
C THR A 53 9.30 12.31 13.28
N LEU A 54 8.15 12.41 12.61
CA LEU A 54 7.17 11.33 12.52
C LEU A 54 7.20 10.73 11.11
N HIS A 55 7.68 9.50 11.02
CA HIS A 55 7.71 8.72 9.77
C HIS A 55 6.52 7.76 9.73
N MET A 56 5.67 7.89 8.72
CA MET A 56 4.53 7.02 8.49
C MET A 56 4.36 6.80 6.98
N LEU A 57 3.97 5.59 6.59
CA LEU A 57 3.56 5.31 5.21
C LEU A 57 2.06 5.54 5.07
N ASN A 58 1.65 6.33 4.07
CA ASN A 58 0.26 6.52 3.71
C ASN A 58 -0.61 6.90 4.92
N ALA A 59 -0.16 7.90 5.68
CA ALA A 59 -0.84 8.34 6.90
C ALA A 59 -2.30 8.69 6.63
N GLN A 60 -3.19 8.15 7.45
CA GLN A 60 -4.63 8.34 7.36
C GLN A 60 -5.13 9.14 8.56
N GLY A 61 -6.26 9.81 8.38
CA GLY A 61 -6.93 10.47 9.47
C GLY A 61 -6.15 11.64 10.07
N THR A 62 -6.39 11.89 11.36
CA THR A 62 -5.78 13.00 12.09
C THR A 62 -4.50 12.53 12.77
N ILE A 63 -3.40 13.19 12.45
CA ILE A 63 -2.10 12.99 13.08
C ILE A 63 -1.57 14.34 13.56
N PRO A 64 -0.61 14.38 14.50
CA PRO A 64 -0.04 15.64 14.96
C PRO A 64 0.58 16.45 13.82
N THR A 65 0.22 17.74 13.75
CA THR A 65 0.68 18.67 12.70
C THR A 65 1.21 19.99 13.25
N ARG A 66 1.28 20.13 14.57
CA ARG A 66 1.73 21.37 15.23
C ARG A 66 3.20 21.69 14.94
N ASP A 67 3.62 22.90 15.24
CA ASP A 67 5.03 23.28 15.23
C ASP A 67 5.86 22.32 16.10
N GLY A 68 7.04 21.97 15.64
CA GLY A 68 7.90 20.98 16.28
C GLY A 68 7.76 19.56 15.72
N VAL A 69 6.69 19.27 14.97
CA VAL A 69 6.52 17.98 14.31
C VAL A 69 6.92 18.06 12.85
N THR A 70 7.94 17.30 12.49
CA THR A 70 8.34 17.10 11.09
C THR A 70 7.70 15.81 10.58
N HIS A 71 6.98 15.87 9.47
CA HIS A 71 6.46 14.70 8.81
C HIS A 71 7.47 14.16 7.80
N GLU A 72 7.69 12.86 7.83
CA GLU A 72 8.64 12.17 6.97
C GLU A 72 7.96 10.94 6.37
N THR A 73 8.14 10.70 5.08
CA THR A 73 7.55 9.54 4.44
C THR A 73 8.19 9.24 3.09
N THR A 74 8.08 8.00 2.66
CA THR A 74 8.35 7.58 1.27
C THR A 74 7.06 7.42 0.46
N PHE A 75 5.88 7.53 1.12
CA PHE A 75 4.59 7.51 0.45
C PHE A 75 3.60 8.40 1.20
N VAL A 76 3.25 9.52 0.57
CA VAL A 76 2.39 10.54 1.18
C VAL A 76 0.93 10.08 1.14
N GLY A 77 0.31 9.98 2.31
CA GLY A 77 -1.12 9.73 2.45
C GLY A 77 -1.91 11.00 2.78
N PRO A 78 -3.24 10.89 2.87
CA PRO A 78 -4.11 12.03 3.16
C PRO A 78 -3.73 12.81 4.41
N GLY A 79 -3.22 12.13 5.44
CA GLY A 79 -2.82 12.77 6.70
C GLY A 79 -1.62 13.70 6.58
N MET A 80 -0.80 13.55 5.55
CA MET A 80 0.41 14.36 5.34
C MET A 80 0.36 15.28 4.12
N ARG A 81 -0.65 15.17 3.25
CA ARG A 81 -0.70 15.94 2.00
C ARG A 81 -0.68 17.46 2.19
N ARG A 82 -1.18 17.94 3.32
CA ARG A 82 -1.22 19.38 3.66
C ARG A 82 -0.23 19.76 4.75
N SER A 83 0.74 18.89 5.03
CA SER A 83 1.75 19.16 6.05
C SER A 83 2.60 20.35 5.69
N PRO A 84 2.80 21.33 6.60
CA PRO A 84 3.71 22.44 6.36
C PRO A 84 5.18 22.03 6.45
N ASN A 85 5.49 20.90 7.07
CA ASN A 85 6.85 20.39 7.31
C ASN A 85 6.99 18.96 6.79
N LEU A 86 6.76 18.77 5.50
CA LEU A 86 6.84 17.47 4.86
C LEU A 86 8.24 17.22 4.27
N MET A 87 8.86 16.14 4.71
CA MET A 87 10.10 15.60 4.13
C MET A 87 9.74 14.33 3.35
N TYR A 88 9.60 14.45 2.05
CA TYR A 88 9.32 13.32 1.17
C TYR A 88 10.63 12.74 0.63
N TYR A 89 10.81 11.44 0.84
CA TYR A 89 11.97 10.69 0.34
C TYR A 89 11.54 9.85 -0.87
N PRO A 90 11.94 10.24 -2.10
CA PRO A 90 11.60 9.47 -3.31
C PRO A 90 12.26 8.09 -3.24
N CYS A 91 11.42 7.05 -3.16
CA CYS A 91 11.91 5.69 -2.98
C CYS A 91 10.81 4.69 -3.30
N ARG A 92 11.15 3.61 -3.99
CA ARG A 92 10.24 2.48 -4.12
C ARG A 92 10.02 1.84 -2.74
N LEU A 93 8.84 1.31 -2.50
CA LEU A 93 8.51 0.74 -1.19
C LEU A 93 9.46 -0.39 -0.79
N SER A 94 9.91 -1.20 -1.74
CA SER A 94 10.88 -2.27 -1.50
C SER A 94 12.22 -1.77 -0.93
N LEU A 95 12.56 -0.50 -1.16
CA LEU A 95 13.80 0.12 -0.69
C LEU A 95 13.63 0.96 0.58
N THR A 96 12.40 1.23 1.01
CA THR A 96 12.14 1.98 2.24
C THR A 96 12.83 1.35 3.45
N PRO A 97 12.83 0.01 3.64
CA PRO A 97 13.57 -0.63 4.72
C PRO A 97 15.07 -0.31 4.71
N VAL A 98 15.66 -0.21 3.53
CA VAL A 98 17.10 0.12 3.39
C VAL A 98 17.37 1.53 3.91
N ILE A 99 16.54 2.48 3.55
CA ILE A 99 16.66 3.89 4.01
C ILE A 99 16.56 3.95 5.54
N LEU A 100 15.59 3.26 6.12
CA LEU A 100 15.34 3.29 7.57
C LEU A 100 16.40 2.53 8.39
N ARG A 101 17.16 1.65 7.75
CA ARG A 101 18.31 1.00 8.39
C ARG A 101 19.59 1.82 8.31
N GLN A 102 19.77 2.60 7.26
CA GLN A 102 21.06 3.26 6.94
C GLN A 102 21.00 4.78 7.08
N SER A 103 20.14 5.43 6.29
CA SER A 103 20.15 6.88 6.13
C SER A 103 19.34 7.63 7.18
N LEU A 104 18.27 6.99 7.69
CA LEU A 104 17.31 7.60 8.61
C LEU A 104 17.23 6.76 9.90
N PRO A 105 18.20 6.93 10.81
CA PRO A 105 18.22 6.15 12.05
C PRO A 105 16.96 6.41 12.90
N VAL A 106 16.30 5.34 13.33
CA VAL A 106 15.04 5.38 14.07
C VAL A 106 15.31 5.22 15.56
N ASP A 107 14.75 6.13 16.35
CA ASP A 107 14.91 6.13 17.82
C ASP A 107 13.77 5.40 18.53
N VAL A 108 12.55 5.50 18.00
CA VAL A 108 11.35 4.92 18.60
C VAL A 108 10.47 4.30 17.53
N LEU A 109 10.02 3.07 17.79
CA LEU A 109 8.99 2.41 17.01
C LEU A 109 7.71 2.33 17.85
N LEU A 110 6.62 2.88 17.33
CA LEU A 110 5.29 2.72 17.91
C LEU A 110 4.57 1.60 17.16
N LEU A 111 4.03 0.63 17.90
CA LEU A 111 3.26 -0.48 17.34
C LEU A 111 1.81 -0.40 17.79
N HIS A 112 0.92 -0.95 16.97
CA HIS A 112 -0.46 -1.22 17.34
C HIS A 112 -0.69 -2.72 17.21
N THR A 113 -0.92 -3.41 18.34
CA THR A 113 -0.90 -4.87 18.35
C THR A 113 -2.18 -5.47 18.90
N SER A 114 -2.39 -6.74 18.58
CA SER A 114 -3.35 -7.60 19.27
C SER A 114 -2.93 -7.83 20.72
N THR A 115 -3.84 -8.38 21.52
CA THR A 115 -3.49 -8.95 22.82
C THR A 115 -2.60 -10.19 22.64
N PRO A 116 -1.76 -10.52 23.64
CA PRO A 116 -0.85 -11.66 23.52
C PRO A 116 -1.59 -13.00 23.41
N ARG A 117 -1.07 -13.88 22.57
CA ARG A 117 -1.42 -15.30 22.44
C ARG A 117 -0.11 -16.09 22.33
N ASP A 118 0.10 -17.07 23.19
CA ASP A 118 1.33 -17.87 23.23
C ASP A 118 2.60 -17.00 23.26
N LYS A 119 2.62 -15.98 24.12
CA LYS A 119 3.72 -15.01 24.30
C LYS A 119 3.98 -14.11 23.09
N MET A 120 3.12 -14.14 22.09
CA MET A 120 3.25 -13.32 20.89
C MET A 120 2.10 -12.32 20.79
N VAL A 121 2.41 -11.08 20.44
CA VAL A 121 1.44 -10.12 19.92
C VAL A 121 1.54 -10.08 18.41
N SER A 122 0.47 -9.64 17.76
CA SER A 122 0.47 -9.46 16.32
C SER A 122 0.35 -7.99 15.96
N MET A 123 1.13 -7.53 14.98
CA MET A 123 0.97 -6.19 14.41
C MET A 123 -0.31 -6.06 13.57
N GLY A 124 -1.06 -7.14 13.43
CA GLY A 124 -2.41 -7.14 12.87
C GLY A 124 -2.49 -6.69 11.43
N LEU A 125 -3.08 -5.52 11.21
CA LEU A 125 -3.43 -5.02 9.88
C LEU A 125 -2.24 -4.50 9.07
N GLU A 126 -1.14 -4.11 9.70
CA GLU A 126 -0.02 -3.50 8.99
C GLU A 126 1.31 -4.08 9.45
N VAL A 127 2.03 -4.66 8.51
CA VAL A 127 3.36 -5.25 8.71
C VAL A 127 4.40 -4.49 7.89
N ASN A 128 4.31 -4.50 6.59
CA ASN A 128 5.14 -3.81 5.59
C ASN A 128 6.58 -3.50 6.03
N ILE A 129 6.91 -2.24 6.35
CA ILE A 129 8.25 -1.82 6.76
C ILE A 129 8.57 -2.07 8.23
N LEU A 130 7.56 -2.40 9.04
CA LEU A 130 7.72 -2.43 10.50
C LEU A 130 8.71 -3.49 11.00
N PRO A 131 8.79 -4.70 10.43
CA PRO A 131 9.84 -5.64 10.84
C PRO A 131 11.26 -5.11 10.67
N ALA A 132 11.53 -4.41 9.57
CA ALA A 132 12.85 -3.80 9.34
C ALA A 132 13.15 -2.69 10.35
N VAL A 133 12.14 -1.87 10.65
CA VAL A 133 12.26 -0.80 11.66
C VAL A 133 12.46 -1.39 13.05
N PHE A 134 11.72 -2.43 13.38
CA PHE A 134 11.89 -3.17 14.64
C PHE A 134 13.33 -3.64 14.83
N GLU A 135 13.90 -4.29 13.82
CA GLU A 135 15.29 -4.76 13.84
C GLU A 135 16.27 -3.58 13.99
N ALA A 136 16.07 -2.50 13.25
CA ALA A 136 16.93 -1.33 13.31
C ALA A 136 16.90 -0.63 14.67
N VAL A 137 15.72 -0.50 15.27
CA VAL A 137 15.56 0.11 16.60
C VAL A 137 16.22 -0.77 17.67
N ARG A 138 16.07 -2.08 17.60
CA ARG A 138 16.74 -3.01 18.53
C ARG A 138 18.25 -2.91 18.43
N ASP A 139 18.79 -2.90 17.23
CA ASP A 139 20.25 -2.81 17.00
C ASP A 139 20.84 -1.51 17.55
N ARG A 140 20.06 -0.43 17.55
CA ARG A 140 20.49 0.88 18.08
C ARG A 140 20.25 1.04 19.57
N GLY A 141 19.54 0.15 20.21
CA GLY A 141 19.13 0.33 21.61
C GLY A 141 18.03 1.38 21.79
N GLY A 142 17.21 1.63 20.76
CA GLY A 142 16.05 2.51 20.84
C GLY A 142 14.87 1.87 21.56
N LEU A 143 13.72 2.53 21.52
CA LEU A 143 12.52 2.11 22.22
C LEU A 143 11.48 1.52 21.28
N ILE A 144 10.89 0.40 21.68
CA ILE A 144 9.73 -0.22 21.04
C ILE A 144 8.57 -0.14 22.01
N ILE A 145 7.53 0.60 21.65
CA ILE A 145 6.36 0.85 22.49
C ILE A 145 5.11 0.39 21.74
N ALA A 146 4.26 -0.38 22.39
CA ALA A 146 3.05 -0.91 21.79
C ALA A 146 1.79 -0.34 22.43
N GLN A 147 0.81 -0.05 21.58
CA GLN A 147 -0.59 0.08 21.96
C GLN A 147 -1.24 -1.30 21.78
N VAL A 148 -1.52 -1.97 22.86
CA VAL A 148 -2.13 -3.30 22.85
C VAL A 148 -3.65 -3.15 22.89
N ASN A 149 -4.33 -3.74 21.89
CA ASN A 149 -5.75 -3.52 21.66
C ASN A 149 -6.44 -4.85 21.32
N PRO A 150 -7.43 -5.30 22.09
CA PRO A 150 -8.15 -6.53 21.77
C PRO A 150 -8.92 -6.47 20.43
N LYS A 151 -9.17 -5.28 19.90
CA LYS A 151 -9.81 -5.09 18.58
C LYS A 151 -8.86 -5.31 17.41
N MET A 152 -7.53 -5.30 17.63
CA MET A 152 -6.57 -5.58 16.56
C MET A 152 -6.57 -7.06 16.24
N PRO A 153 -6.79 -7.48 14.99
CA PRO A 153 -6.75 -8.88 14.62
C PRO A 153 -5.37 -9.50 14.90
N HIS A 154 -5.37 -10.73 15.40
CA HIS A 154 -4.15 -11.51 15.56
C HIS A 154 -3.86 -12.21 14.24
N THR A 155 -2.95 -11.63 13.44
CA THR A 155 -2.49 -12.15 12.15
C THR A 155 -1.14 -12.81 12.31
N TYR A 156 -0.72 -13.57 11.29
CA TYR A 156 0.43 -14.46 11.35
C TYR A 156 1.51 -14.10 10.33
N GLY A 157 2.60 -14.85 10.33
CA GLY A 157 3.75 -14.58 9.50
C GLY A 157 4.68 -13.54 10.15
N ASP A 158 5.07 -12.53 9.39
CA ASP A 158 5.96 -11.48 9.89
C ASP A 158 5.27 -10.46 10.81
N ALA A 159 3.99 -10.66 11.09
CA ALA A 159 3.21 -9.83 12.02
C ALA A 159 3.53 -10.11 13.51
N LEU A 160 4.10 -11.27 13.82
CA LEU A 160 4.27 -11.72 15.19
C LEU A 160 5.51 -11.10 15.85
N VAL A 161 5.31 -10.60 17.07
CA VAL A 161 6.36 -10.03 17.91
C VAL A 161 6.28 -10.66 19.29
N HIS A 162 7.40 -11.15 19.82
CA HIS A 162 7.45 -11.71 21.17
C HIS A 162 7.26 -10.60 22.20
N VAL A 163 6.49 -10.86 23.24
CA VAL A 163 6.19 -9.85 24.28
C VAL A 163 7.45 -9.31 24.96
N ASP A 164 8.51 -10.13 25.08
CA ASP A 164 9.78 -9.73 25.68
C ASP A 164 10.57 -8.73 24.84
N ASP A 165 10.24 -8.60 23.55
CA ASP A 165 10.91 -7.69 22.62
C ASP A 165 10.26 -6.29 22.58
N ILE A 166 9.20 -6.10 23.35
CA ILE A 166 8.52 -4.81 23.52
C ILE A 166 8.95 -4.21 24.85
N ASP A 167 9.47 -2.98 24.79
CA ASP A 167 9.96 -2.33 25.99
C ASP A 167 8.83 -1.89 26.91
N TYR A 168 7.79 -1.27 26.35
CA TYR A 168 6.63 -0.79 27.11
C TYR A 168 5.36 -0.90 26.28
N CYS A 169 4.21 -1.00 26.98
CA CYS A 169 2.91 -0.91 26.32
C CYS A 169 1.93 -0.07 27.13
N ILE A 170 0.96 0.46 26.41
CA ILE A 170 -0.31 0.91 26.96
C ILE A 170 -1.41 -0.04 26.49
N GLU A 171 -2.42 -0.24 27.32
CA GLU A 171 -3.56 -1.08 26.99
C GLU A 171 -4.76 -0.20 26.66
N VAL A 172 -5.41 -0.49 25.54
CA VAL A 172 -6.62 0.19 25.08
C VAL A 172 -7.66 -0.85 24.66
N ASP A 173 -8.90 -0.44 24.55
CA ASP A 173 -9.99 -1.19 23.93
C ASP A 173 -10.75 -0.22 23.04
N GLU A 174 -10.26 -0.07 21.80
CA GLU A 174 -10.73 0.93 20.86
C GLU A 174 -11.04 0.30 19.52
N PRO A 175 -12.11 0.74 18.83
CA PRO A 175 -12.36 0.28 17.48
C PRO A 175 -11.24 0.74 16.54
N LEU A 176 -10.94 -0.11 15.54
CA LEU A 176 -10.03 0.25 14.48
C LEU A 176 -10.75 1.09 13.43
N MET A 177 -9.97 1.88 12.69
CA MET A 177 -10.48 2.52 11.48
C MET A 177 -10.95 1.44 10.49
N ALA A 178 -12.18 1.56 10.03
CA ALA A 178 -12.79 0.63 9.08
C ALA A 178 -13.56 1.40 8.02
N LEU A 179 -13.65 0.80 6.82
CA LEU A 179 -14.41 1.32 5.70
C LEU A 179 -15.31 0.22 5.15
N GLU A 180 -16.60 0.51 5.03
CA GLU A 180 -17.50 -0.37 4.30
C GLU A 180 -17.24 -0.25 2.80
N PRO A 181 -17.21 -1.38 2.05
CA PRO A 181 -17.00 -1.34 0.61
C PRO A 181 -18.18 -0.65 -0.08
N SER A 182 -17.86 0.21 -1.05
CA SER A 182 -18.86 0.84 -1.90
C SER A 182 -18.95 0.06 -3.22
N PRO A 183 -20.16 -0.11 -3.81
CA PRO A 183 -20.28 -0.69 -5.13
C PRO A 183 -19.46 0.10 -6.15
N PRO A 184 -18.70 -0.57 -7.05
CA PRO A 184 -17.98 0.13 -8.11
C PRO A 184 -18.93 0.89 -9.04
N ASP A 185 -18.51 2.08 -9.51
CA ASP A 185 -19.27 2.82 -10.49
C ASP A 185 -19.21 2.17 -11.88
N GLU A 186 -19.97 2.72 -12.84
CA GLU A 186 -20.05 2.17 -14.20
C GLU A 186 -18.69 2.20 -14.92
N VAL A 187 -17.88 3.23 -14.68
CA VAL A 187 -16.54 3.37 -15.28
C VAL A 187 -15.63 2.26 -14.76
N ALA A 188 -15.58 2.06 -13.45
CA ALA A 188 -14.79 1.00 -12.85
C ALA A 188 -15.22 -0.40 -13.33
N GLN A 189 -16.52 -0.64 -13.45
CA GLN A 189 -17.06 -1.90 -13.97
C GLN A 189 -16.68 -2.13 -15.44
N ALA A 190 -16.72 -1.08 -16.26
CA ALA A 190 -16.32 -1.18 -17.67
C ALA A 190 -14.84 -1.51 -17.80
N ILE A 191 -13.98 -0.89 -16.99
CA ILE A 191 -12.55 -1.17 -16.95
C ILE A 191 -12.31 -2.63 -16.52
N ALA A 192 -12.97 -3.08 -15.47
CA ALA A 192 -12.86 -4.45 -14.98
C ALA A 192 -13.29 -5.46 -16.04
N GLY A 193 -14.32 -5.14 -16.81
CA GLY A 193 -14.78 -5.97 -17.94
C GLY A 193 -13.74 -6.16 -19.04
N ARG A 194 -12.81 -5.21 -19.18
CA ARG A 194 -11.69 -5.32 -20.14
C ARG A 194 -10.55 -6.19 -19.61
N ILE A 195 -10.38 -6.25 -18.30
CA ILE A 195 -9.25 -6.93 -17.66
C ILE A 195 -9.58 -8.39 -17.34
N TYR A 196 -10.78 -8.68 -16.84
CA TYR A 196 -11.11 -9.99 -16.26
C TYR A 196 -10.90 -11.16 -17.23
N SER A 197 -11.17 -10.96 -18.53
CA SER A 197 -10.99 -12.00 -19.55
C SER A 197 -9.52 -12.41 -19.74
N ARG A 198 -8.58 -11.60 -19.27
CA ARG A 198 -7.14 -11.86 -19.33
C ARG A 198 -6.60 -12.48 -18.05
N ILE A 199 -7.47 -12.76 -17.08
CA ILE A 199 -7.10 -13.40 -15.82
C ILE A 199 -7.56 -14.84 -15.85
N PRO A 200 -6.66 -15.82 -16.01
CA PRO A 200 -7.01 -17.23 -16.05
C PRO A 200 -7.27 -17.81 -14.67
N ASP A 201 -7.87 -19.00 -14.62
CA ASP A 201 -7.84 -19.81 -13.41
C ASP A 201 -6.38 -20.04 -12.97
N GLY A 202 -6.15 -20.13 -11.67
CA GLY A 202 -4.82 -20.32 -11.11
C GLY A 202 -3.93 -19.08 -11.09
N ALA A 203 -4.41 -17.94 -11.57
CA ALA A 203 -3.63 -16.68 -11.54
C ALA A 203 -3.34 -16.24 -10.12
N THR A 204 -2.19 -15.58 -9.93
CA THR A 204 -1.85 -14.89 -8.70
C THR A 204 -2.05 -13.40 -8.89
N LEU A 205 -2.76 -12.77 -7.95
CA LEU A 205 -3.24 -11.41 -8.09
C LEU A 205 -2.50 -10.45 -7.17
N GLN A 206 -2.09 -9.31 -7.74
CA GLN A 206 -1.77 -8.09 -7.00
C GLN A 206 -2.72 -7.00 -7.47
N LEU A 207 -3.41 -6.39 -6.54
CA LEU A 207 -4.41 -5.36 -6.82
C LEU A 207 -4.16 -4.15 -5.91
N GLY A 208 -4.26 -2.95 -6.49
CA GLY A 208 -4.23 -1.72 -5.73
C GLY A 208 -5.51 -1.48 -4.94
N ILE A 209 -5.65 -0.27 -4.43
CA ILE A 209 -6.81 0.18 -3.67
C ILE A 209 -7.74 0.93 -4.61
N GLY A 210 -9.06 0.76 -4.43
CA GLY A 210 -10.06 1.60 -5.08
C GLY A 210 -11.10 0.84 -5.88
N GLY A 211 -11.92 1.59 -6.60
CA GLY A 211 -13.08 1.06 -7.32
C GLY A 211 -12.74 0.09 -8.44
N VAL A 212 -11.67 0.35 -9.19
CA VAL A 212 -11.26 -0.55 -10.29
C VAL A 212 -10.77 -1.90 -9.76
N PRO A 213 -9.84 -1.96 -8.80
CA PRO A 213 -9.46 -3.24 -8.19
C PRO A 213 -10.64 -4.01 -7.61
N ASP A 214 -11.55 -3.34 -6.91
CA ASP A 214 -12.75 -3.98 -6.35
C ASP A 214 -13.65 -4.53 -7.44
N ALA A 215 -13.82 -3.80 -8.55
CA ALA A 215 -14.59 -4.25 -9.69
C ALA A 215 -13.95 -5.47 -10.38
N VAL A 216 -12.63 -5.49 -10.52
CA VAL A 216 -11.90 -6.64 -11.07
C VAL A 216 -12.14 -7.88 -10.23
N LEU A 217 -11.98 -7.78 -8.90
CA LEU A 217 -12.26 -8.90 -7.99
C LEU A 217 -13.70 -9.38 -8.12
N GLY A 218 -14.66 -8.44 -8.15
CA GLY A 218 -16.07 -8.77 -8.32
C GLY A 218 -16.40 -9.50 -9.63
N ALA A 219 -15.59 -9.29 -10.67
CA ALA A 219 -15.74 -9.97 -11.96
C ALA A 219 -15.14 -11.38 -11.99
N LEU A 220 -14.35 -11.77 -10.98
CA LEU A 220 -13.62 -13.05 -10.94
C LEU A 220 -14.35 -14.18 -10.23
N THR A 221 -15.64 -14.03 -9.96
CA THR A 221 -16.43 -15.00 -9.19
C THR A 221 -16.50 -16.39 -9.84
N GLY A 222 -16.32 -16.48 -11.16
CA GLY A 222 -16.26 -17.74 -11.90
C GLY A 222 -14.86 -18.37 -11.98
N ARG A 223 -13.82 -17.70 -11.50
CA ARG A 223 -12.46 -18.24 -11.53
C ARG A 223 -12.22 -19.16 -10.34
N ARG A 224 -11.25 -20.08 -10.51
CA ARG A 224 -10.89 -21.06 -9.48
C ARG A 224 -9.36 -21.16 -9.37
N GLY A 225 -8.89 -21.59 -8.20
CA GLY A 225 -7.47 -21.76 -7.95
C GLY A 225 -6.69 -20.46 -7.89
N LEU A 226 -7.36 -19.33 -7.71
CA LEU A 226 -6.71 -18.02 -7.59
C LEU A 226 -5.82 -17.95 -6.35
N ARG A 227 -4.80 -17.11 -6.40
CA ARG A 227 -3.88 -16.82 -5.30
C ARG A 227 -3.72 -15.33 -5.13
N ILE A 228 -3.35 -14.91 -3.93
CA ILE A 228 -3.01 -13.52 -3.62
C ILE A 228 -1.54 -13.44 -3.22
N TRP A 229 -0.80 -12.60 -3.92
CA TRP A 229 0.52 -12.12 -3.55
C TRP A 229 0.54 -10.63 -3.82
N SER A 230 0.30 -9.83 -2.79
CA SER A 230 0.00 -8.41 -2.95
C SER A 230 0.59 -7.61 -1.82
N GLU A 231 0.83 -6.34 -2.06
CA GLU A 231 1.17 -5.41 -0.98
C GLU A 231 0.02 -5.30 0.01
N MET A 232 -1.22 -5.25 -0.50
CA MET A 232 -2.41 -5.15 0.33
C MET A 232 -3.59 -5.92 -0.27
N PHE A 233 -4.61 -6.17 0.56
CA PHE A 233 -5.94 -6.53 0.08
C PHE A 233 -7.04 -5.96 0.98
N SER A 234 -8.27 -6.02 0.51
CA SER A 234 -9.45 -5.57 1.23
C SER A 234 -10.63 -6.52 1.04
N ASP A 235 -11.86 -6.05 1.24
CA ASP A 235 -13.08 -6.87 1.30
C ASP A 235 -13.35 -7.74 0.07
N GLY A 236 -12.88 -7.33 -1.11
CA GLY A 236 -13.05 -8.14 -2.32
C GLY A 236 -12.41 -9.52 -2.23
N VAL A 237 -11.32 -9.64 -1.48
CA VAL A 237 -10.66 -10.93 -1.24
C VAL A 237 -11.54 -11.82 -0.35
N LEU A 238 -12.15 -11.27 0.69
CA LEU A 238 -13.08 -12.01 1.55
C LEU A 238 -14.26 -12.55 0.71
N ALA A 239 -14.83 -11.72 -0.16
CA ALA A 239 -15.95 -12.13 -1.01
C ALA A 239 -15.57 -13.29 -1.92
N LEU A 240 -14.41 -13.27 -2.56
CA LEU A 240 -13.93 -14.38 -3.40
C LEU A 240 -13.63 -15.63 -2.58
N HIS A 241 -13.11 -15.47 -1.37
CA HIS A 241 -12.88 -16.60 -0.46
C HIS A 241 -14.19 -17.31 -0.14
N GLU A 242 -15.23 -16.57 0.18
CA GLU A 242 -16.55 -17.15 0.51
C GLU A 242 -17.18 -17.90 -0.68
N LEU A 243 -16.82 -17.52 -1.91
CA LEU A 243 -17.26 -18.18 -3.13
C LEU A 243 -16.37 -19.36 -3.56
N GLY A 244 -15.31 -19.67 -2.79
CA GLY A 244 -14.42 -20.78 -3.09
C GLY A 244 -13.48 -20.55 -4.27
N CYS A 245 -13.14 -19.30 -4.57
CA CYS A 245 -12.33 -18.96 -5.74
C CYS A 245 -10.83 -19.19 -5.54
N PHE A 246 -10.35 -19.29 -4.30
CA PHE A 246 -8.92 -19.39 -4.01
C PHE A 246 -8.43 -20.83 -3.86
N ASP A 247 -7.15 -21.03 -4.20
CA ASP A 247 -6.38 -22.22 -3.83
C ASP A 247 -6.05 -22.12 -2.34
N THR A 248 -6.72 -22.93 -1.51
CA THR A 248 -6.54 -22.91 -0.07
C THR A 248 -5.32 -23.70 0.44
N ASP A 249 -4.58 -24.34 -0.45
CA ASP A 249 -3.32 -25.03 -0.11
C ASP A 249 -2.16 -24.04 0.06
N VAL A 250 -2.33 -22.81 -0.37
CA VAL A 250 -1.34 -21.73 -0.20
C VAL A 250 -1.96 -20.56 0.53
N PRO A 251 -1.16 -19.86 1.39
CA PRO A 251 -1.68 -18.69 2.10
C PRO A 251 -1.99 -17.53 1.16
N LEU A 252 -2.97 -16.73 1.53
CA LEU A 252 -3.20 -15.41 0.95
C LEU A 252 -2.17 -14.46 1.58
N THR A 253 -1.31 -13.87 0.76
CA THR A 253 -0.16 -13.08 1.24
C THR A 253 -0.32 -11.59 0.97
N ALA A 254 -0.14 -10.80 2.01
CA ALA A 254 -0.11 -9.34 1.91
C ALA A 254 0.81 -8.74 2.97
N SER A 255 1.14 -7.45 2.84
CA SER A 255 1.90 -6.72 3.85
C SER A 255 1.03 -5.79 4.70
N PHE A 256 -0.14 -5.42 4.24
CA PHE A 256 -1.15 -4.77 5.06
C PHE A 256 -2.56 -5.05 4.51
N VAL A 257 -3.55 -4.84 5.36
CA VAL A 257 -4.97 -5.08 5.04
C VAL A 257 -5.78 -3.95 5.64
N PHE A 258 -6.79 -3.50 4.92
CA PHE A 258 -7.82 -2.65 5.50
C PHE A 258 -9.15 -2.88 4.80
N GLY A 259 -10.23 -2.54 5.48
CA GLY A 259 -11.57 -2.67 4.93
C GLY A 259 -12.62 -2.60 6.02
N SER A 260 -13.64 -3.43 5.92
CA SER A 260 -14.75 -3.47 6.87
C SER A 260 -14.39 -4.18 8.17
N GLN A 261 -15.20 -3.96 9.20
CA GLN A 261 -15.09 -4.71 10.45
C GLN A 261 -15.28 -6.22 10.21
N ARG A 262 -16.13 -6.61 9.26
CA ARG A 262 -16.34 -8.00 8.88
C ARG A 262 -15.05 -8.64 8.37
N LEU A 263 -14.27 -7.91 7.58
CA LEU A 263 -12.96 -8.37 7.13
C LEU A 263 -12.00 -8.55 8.31
N TYR A 264 -11.98 -7.61 9.24
CA TYR A 264 -11.12 -7.69 10.43
C TYR A 264 -11.49 -8.89 11.33
N ASP A 265 -12.78 -9.15 11.49
CA ASP A 265 -13.26 -10.32 12.26
C ASP A 265 -12.81 -11.64 11.61
N TRP A 266 -12.83 -11.69 10.27
CA TRP A 266 -12.35 -12.87 9.53
C TRP A 266 -10.83 -13.03 9.62
N LEU A 267 -10.07 -11.95 9.70
CA LEU A 267 -8.61 -11.98 9.82
C LEU A 267 -8.13 -12.52 11.15
N ASP A 268 -8.89 -12.29 12.24
CA ASP A 268 -8.45 -12.65 13.57
C ASP A 268 -8.31 -14.17 13.73
N GLY A 269 -7.09 -14.60 14.06
CA GLY A 269 -6.79 -16.02 14.22
C GLY A 269 -6.81 -16.85 12.93
N ASN A 270 -6.80 -16.20 11.76
CA ASN A 270 -6.94 -16.85 10.47
C ASN A 270 -5.57 -17.17 9.85
N ARG A 271 -5.17 -18.44 9.89
CA ARG A 271 -3.88 -18.89 9.34
C ARG A 271 -3.85 -19.02 7.82
N LEU A 272 -4.99 -18.87 7.14
CA LEU A 272 -5.02 -18.81 5.68
C LEU A 272 -4.35 -17.52 5.18
N VAL A 273 -4.36 -16.45 5.97
CA VAL A 273 -3.71 -15.18 5.64
C VAL A 273 -2.33 -15.15 6.26
N ARG A 274 -1.33 -14.87 5.43
CA ARG A 274 0.07 -14.69 5.88
C ARG A 274 0.49 -13.25 5.61
N MET A 275 0.81 -12.53 6.68
CA MET A 275 1.36 -11.18 6.57
C MET A 275 2.87 -11.27 6.41
N ARG A 276 3.40 -10.55 5.41
CA ARG A 276 4.84 -10.58 5.13
C ARG A 276 5.40 -9.16 5.05
N ARG A 277 6.68 -9.04 5.36
CA ARG A 277 7.41 -7.78 5.27
C ARG A 277 7.62 -7.35 3.82
N THR A 278 7.75 -6.05 3.60
CA THR A 278 7.85 -5.45 2.26
C THR A 278 9.01 -6.03 1.43
N GLU A 279 10.15 -6.33 2.06
CA GLU A 279 11.31 -6.93 1.37
C GLU A 279 10.95 -8.26 0.71
N VAL A 280 9.90 -8.92 1.17
CA VAL A 280 9.41 -10.18 0.61
C VAL A 280 8.28 -9.95 -0.38
N THR A 281 7.22 -9.22 0.01
CA THR A 281 6.05 -9.02 -0.86
C THR A 281 6.38 -8.22 -2.11
N ASN A 282 7.26 -7.23 -1.98
CA ASN A 282 7.61 -6.31 -3.05
C ASN A 282 8.96 -6.62 -3.71
N ASP A 283 9.43 -7.85 -3.58
CA ASP A 283 10.65 -8.29 -4.27
C ASP A 283 10.34 -8.62 -5.74
N PRO A 284 10.82 -7.83 -6.70
CA PRO A 284 10.56 -8.10 -8.12
C PRO A 284 11.03 -9.49 -8.56
N GLY A 285 12.14 -9.97 -8.01
CA GLY A 285 12.67 -11.30 -8.30
C GLY A 285 11.70 -12.41 -7.88
N ARG A 286 11.10 -12.31 -6.70
CA ARG A 286 10.11 -13.28 -6.24
C ARG A 286 8.82 -13.19 -7.03
N ILE A 287 8.35 -11.97 -7.32
CA ILE A 287 7.15 -11.75 -8.13
C ILE A 287 7.33 -12.37 -9.50
N SER A 288 8.49 -12.18 -10.13
CA SER A 288 8.80 -12.71 -11.46
C SER A 288 8.80 -14.24 -11.53
N ARG A 289 9.08 -14.92 -10.43
CA ARG A 289 9.07 -16.38 -10.33
C ARG A 289 7.68 -16.96 -10.04
N THR A 290 6.68 -16.11 -9.83
CA THR A 290 5.30 -16.51 -9.61
C THR A 290 4.57 -16.60 -10.95
N PRO A 291 4.15 -17.81 -11.40
CA PRO A 291 3.48 -17.94 -12.70
C PRO A 291 2.13 -17.23 -12.73
N ALA A 292 1.76 -16.72 -13.91
CA ALA A 292 0.51 -16.01 -14.15
C ALA A 292 0.26 -14.89 -13.14
N MET A 293 1.29 -14.10 -12.87
CA MET A 293 1.20 -12.94 -11.98
C MET A 293 0.45 -11.81 -12.69
N ILE A 294 -0.69 -11.44 -12.15
CA ILE A 294 -1.54 -10.37 -12.68
C ILE A 294 -1.46 -9.18 -11.73
N SER A 295 -0.89 -8.09 -12.22
CA SER A 295 -0.74 -6.84 -11.48
C SER A 295 -1.70 -5.80 -12.06
N VAL A 296 -2.53 -5.18 -11.21
CA VAL A 296 -3.45 -4.11 -11.60
C VAL A 296 -3.20 -2.91 -10.69
N ASN A 297 -2.75 -1.82 -11.28
CA ASN A 297 -2.48 -0.57 -10.58
C ASN A 297 -3.13 0.59 -11.33
N SER A 298 -3.40 1.68 -10.63
CA SER A 298 -3.95 2.88 -11.24
C SER A 298 -2.87 3.93 -11.51
N ALA A 299 -3.22 4.93 -12.29
CA ALA A 299 -2.41 6.10 -12.54
C ALA A 299 -3.29 7.34 -12.61
N LEU A 300 -2.67 8.51 -12.48
CA LEU A 300 -3.35 9.80 -12.65
C LEU A 300 -3.40 10.20 -14.13
N GLN A 301 -2.33 9.86 -14.86
CA GLN A 301 -2.15 10.18 -16.28
C GLN A 301 -1.28 9.13 -16.95
N VAL A 302 -1.51 8.95 -18.26
CA VAL A 302 -0.62 8.18 -19.15
C VAL A 302 -0.38 9.02 -20.40
N ASP A 303 0.86 9.09 -20.88
CA ASP A 303 1.17 9.85 -22.09
C ASP A 303 1.35 8.96 -23.34
N LEU A 304 1.57 9.60 -24.48
CA LEU A 304 1.74 8.90 -25.76
C LEU A 304 3.07 8.13 -25.88
N TYR A 305 3.96 8.28 -24.91
CA TYR A 305 5.16 7.46 -24.77
C TYR A 305 4.93 6.24 -23.87
N GLY A 306 3.70 6.05 -23.38
CA GLY A 306 3.35 4.99 -22.47
C GLY A 306 3.78 5.23 -21.03
N GLN A 307 4.30 6.41 -20.71
CA GLN A 307 4.68 6.76 -19.34
C GLN A 307 3.43 6.96 -18.48
N ALA A 308 3.50 6.52 -17.23
CA ALA A 308 2.41 6.65 -16.27
C ALA A 308 2.85 7.50 -15.06
N ASN A 309 2.03 8.46 -14.69
CA ASN A 309 2.21 9.26 -13.49
C ASN A 309 1.18 8.84 -12.45
N ALA A 310 1.65 8.35 -11.30
CA ALA A 310 0.79 7.99 -10.16
C ALA A 310 1.15 8.78 -8.90
N SER A 311 2.15 9.67 -8.95
CA SER A 311 2.75 10.23 -7.75
C SER A 311 2.58 11.74 -7.57
N ARG A 312 2.47 12.52 -8.66
CA ARG A 312 2.47 13.98 -8.59
C ARG A 312 1.27 14.60 -9.29
N ILE A 313 0.75 15.68 -8.71
CA ILE A 313 -0.28 16.53 -9.32
C ILE A 313 0.30 17.95 -9.42
N LYS A 314 0.39 18.48 -10.66
CA LYS A 314 0.96 19.81 -10.94
C LYS A 314 2.33 20.02 -10.25
N GLY A 315 3.18 18.99 -10.34
CA GLY A 315 4.53 19.01 -9.78
C GLY A 315 4.61 18.77 -8.28
N ARG A 316 3.50 18.75 -7.55
CA ARG A 316 3.47 18.50 -6.10
C ARG A 316 3.30 17.03 -5.83
N ILE A 317 4.01 16.51 -4.83
CA ILE A 317 3.86 15.12 -4.43
C ILE A 317 2.45 14.87 -3.87
N TYR A 318 1.77 13.86 -4.41
CA TYR A 318 0.46 13.42 -3.97
C TYR A 318 0.54 12.10 -3.21
N SER A 319 1.36 11.18 -3.67
CA SER A 319 1.58 9.88 -3.03
C SER A 319 3.07 9.50 -2.99
N GLY A 320 3.59 8.88 -4.02
CA GLY A 320 4.97 8.42 -4.11
C GLY A 320 5.08 7.29 -5.14
N PHE A 321 6.26 6.69 -5.24
CA PHE A 321 6.46 5.54 -6.12
C PHE A 321 5.69 4.31 -5.63
N GLY A 322 5.56 4.14 -4.31
CA GLY A 322 4.88 2.99 -3.72
C GLY A 322 5.49 1.67 -4.14
N GLY A 323 4.65 0.64 -4.21
CA GLY A 323 5.05 -0.72 -4.61
C GLY A 323 4.71 -1.08 -6.04
N SER A 324 4.03 -0.20 -6.79
CA SER A 324 3.54 -0.54 -8.13
C SER A 324 4.66 -0.92 -9.10
N THR A 325 5.77 -0.19 -9.08
CA THR A 325 6.93 -0.47 -9.96
C THR A 325 7.46 -1.88 -9.74
N ASP A 326 7.61 -2.32 -8.51
CA ASP A 326 8.12 -3.66 -8.20
C ASP A 326 7.19 -4.75 -8.73
N PHE A 327 5.88 -4.58 -8.61
CA PHE A 327 4.91 -5.54 -9.11
C PHE A 327 4.80 -5.50 -10.64
N ILE A 328 4.85 -4.33 -11.26
CA ILE A 328 4.82 -4.21 -12.73
C ILE A 328 6.02 -4.91 -13.34
N VAL A 329 7.23 -4.62 -12.85
CA VAL A 329 8.47 -5.23 -13.35
C VAL A 329 8.42 -6.75 -13.13
N GLY A 330 8.05 -7.19 -11.93
CA GLY A 330 7.94 -8.61 -11.61
C GLY A 330 6.92 -9.33 -12.49
N ALA A 331 5.73 -8.75 -12.68
CA ALA A 331 4.67 -9.35 -13.50
C ALA A 331 5.07 -9.46 -14.98
N LEU A 332 5.80 -8.48 -15.52
CA LEU A 332 6.30 -8.55 -16.90
C LEU A 332 7.28 -9.70 -17.12
N HIS A 333 8.05 -10.06 -16.11
CA HIS A 333 8.99 -11.19 -16.17
C HIS A 333 8.33 -12.52 -15.80
N SER A 334 7.13 -12.51 -15.23
CA SER A 334 6.41 -13.71 -14.84
C SER A 334 5.93 -14.49 -16.07
N PRO A 335 6.12 -15.82 -16.12
CA PRO A 335 5.54 -16.63 -17.19
C PRO A 335 4.00 -16.51 -17.20
N GLY A 336 3.42 -16.01 -18.28
CA GLY A 336 1.98 -15.74 -18.38
C GLY A 336 1.51 -14.53 -17.59
N GLY A 337 2.44 -13.72 -17.07
CA GLY A 337 2.13 -12.53 -16.31
C GLY A 337 1.64 -11.35 -17.15
N ASN A 338 0.90 -10.45 -16.52
CA ASN A 338 0.43 -9.20 -17.12
C ASN A 338 0.44 -8.09 -16.08
N ALA A 339 0.87 -6.91 -16.50
CA ALA A 339 0.82 -5.70 -15.69
C ALA A 339 -0.09 -4.67 -16.36
N PHE A 340 -1.23 -4.40 -15.73
CA PHE A 340 -2.21 -3.45 -16.23
C PHE A 340 -2.09 -2.12 -15.47
N ILE A 341 -2.09 -1.02 -16.22
CA ILE A 341 -2.35 0.32 -15.68
C ILE A 341 -3.79 0.65 -16.05
N ALA A 342 -4.62 0.87 -15.06
CA ALA A 342 -6.05 1.10 -15.22
C ALA A 342 -6.46 2.46 -14.66
N LEU A 343 -7.15 3.25 -15.47
CA LEU A 343 -7.61 4.57 -15.06
C LEU A 343 -8.84 4.98 -15.87
N PRO A 344 -9.73 5.85 -15.31
CA PRO A 344 -10.76 6.50 -16.11
C PRO A 344 -10.13 7.32 -17.22
N SER A 345 -10.76 7.38 -18.39
CA SER A 345 -10.24 8.14 -19.54
C SER A 345 -10.35 9.66 -19.38
N TRP A 346 -11.19 10.10 -18.45
CA TRP A 346 -11.51 11.51 -18.20
C TRP A 346 -11.49 11.81 -16.72
N HIS A 347 -10.81 12.87 -16.33
CA HIS A 347 -10.74 13.26 -14.94
C HIS A 347 -12.05 13.97 -14.54
N PRO A 348 -12.82 13.43 -13.59
CA PRO A 348 -14.17 13.94 -13.30
C PRO A 348 -14.21 15.35 -12.72
N ARG A 349 -13.17 15.77 -12.00
CA ARG A 349 -13.10 17.13 -11.41
C ARG A 349 -12.45 18.13 -12.34
N ALA A 350 -11.28 17.78 -12.89
CA ALA A 350 -10.53 18.68 -13.77
C ALA A 350 -11.12 18.77 -15.17
N GLN A 351 -12.02 17.85 -15.56
CA GLN A 351 -12.66 17.79 -16.88
C GLN A 351 -11.63 17.79 -18.02
N VAL A 352 -10.62 16.93 -17.89
CA VAL A 352 -9.55 16.76 -18.86
C VAL A 352 -9.27 15.29 -19.11
N SER A 353 -8.68 14.99 -20.27
CA SER A 353 -8.22 13.64 -20.62
C SER A 353 -7.13 13.18 -19.65
N THR A 354 -7.18 11.91 -19.27
CA THR A 354 -6.10 11.24 -18.50
C THR A 354 -5.01 10.69 -19.43
N ILE A 355 -5.34 10.46 -20.69
CA ILE A 355 -4.34 10.19 -21.74
C ILE A 355 -3.90 11.53 -22.31
N VAL A 356 -2.62 11.84 -22.17
CA VAL A 356 -2.06 13.15 -22.49
C VAL A 356 -0.91 13.02 -23.50
N PRO A 357 -0.56 14.11 -24.24
CA PRO A 357 0.55 14.05 -25.18
C PRO A 357 1.89 13.71 -24.55
N LEU A 358 2.21 14.35 -23.43
CA LEU A 358 3.46 14.19 -22.69
C LEU A 358 3.24 14.58 -21.23
N ILE A 359 3.70 13.74 -20.33
CA ILE A 359 3.70 14.05 -18.89
C ILE A 359 4.83 15.04 -18.62
N GLU A 360 4.49 16.18 -18.00
CA GLU A 360 5.42 17.28 -17.74
C GLU A 360 6.27 17.10 -16.50
N GLY A 361 5.93 16.16 -15.65
CA GLY A 361 6.65 15.91 -14.39
C GLY A 361 7.57 14.70 -14.46
N PRO A 362 8.39 14.50 -13.44
CA PRO A 362 9.22 13.29 -13.36
C PRO A 362 8.34 12.06 -13.16
N VAL A 363 8.67 10.99 -13.87
CA VAL A 363 8.02 9.69 -13.74
C VAL A 363 9.08 8.60 -13.60
N THR A 364 8.68 7.47 -13.01
CA THR A 364 9.54 6.30 -12.94
C THR A 364 9.61 5.66 -14.32
N SER A 365 10.82 5.37 -14.79
CA SER A 365 10.99 4.67 -16.07
C SER A 365 10.71 3.18 -15.87
N PHE A 366 9.57 2.71 -16.36
CA PHE A 366 9.18 1.31 -16.38
C PHE A 366 8.21 1.06 -17.53
N GLN A 367 8.02 -0.20 -17.84
CA GLN A 367 7.03 -0.64 -18.83
C GLN A 367 5.90 -1.38 -18.14
N HIS A 368 4.75 -1.44 -18.81
CA HIS A 368 3.60 -2.23 -18.39
C HIS A 368 3.00 -2.91 -19.62
N SER A 369 2.21 -3.95 -19.40
CA SER A 369 1.64 -4.71 -20.52
C SER A 369 0.65 -3.89 -21.29
N SER A 370 -0.29 -3.26 -20.59
CA SER A 370 -1.42 -2.58 -21.20
C SER A 370 -1.89 -1.40 -20.36
N VAL A 371 -2.48 -0.42 -21.04
CA VAL A 371 -3.24 0.68 -20.41
C VAL A 371 -4.73 0.44 -20.68
N VAL A 372 -5.55 0.50 -19.63
CA VAL A 372 -6.97 0.16 -19.71
C VAL A 372 -7.82 1.31 -19.19
N THR A 373 -8.79 1.72 -19.99
CA THR A 373 -9.83 2.68 -19.61
C THR A 373 -11.21 2.06 -19.86
N GLU A 374 -12.27 2.79 -19.54
CA GLU A 374 -13.63 2.37 -19.85
C GLU A 374 -13.88 2.21 -21.37
N TYR A 375 -13.07 2.84 -22.21
CA TYR A 375 -13.17 2.74 -23.67
C TYR A 375 -12.47 1.52 -24.25
N GLY A 376 -11.47 0.99 -23.60
CA GLY A 376 -10.80 -0.20 -24.07
C GLY A 376 -9.42 -0.41 -23.49
N LEU A 377 -8.71 -1.35 -24.08
CA LEU A 377 -7.37 -1.74 -23.69
C LEU A 377 -6.39 -1.43 -24.79
N ALA A 378 -5.34 -0.67 -24.46
CA ALA A 378 -4.21 -0.38 -25.32
C ALA A 378 -3.05 -1.31 -24.95
N GLN A 379 -2.67 -2.18 -25.88
CA GLN A 379 -1.50 -3.04 -25.72
C GLN A 379 -0.23 -2.21 -25.92
N ILE A 380 0.64 -2.17 -24.93
CA ILE A 380 1.88 -1.38 -24.94
C ILE A 380 3.07 -2.27 -25.20
N PHE A 381 3.34 -3.19 -24.28
CA PHE A 381 4.52 -4.05 -24.37
C PHE A 381 4.48 -4.93 -25.63
N GLY A 382 5.58 -4.95 -26.36
CA GLY A 382 5.72 -5.75 -27.57
C GLY A 382 5.33 -5.03 -28.85
N ASN A 383 4.73 -3.84 -28.76
CA ASN A 383 4.39 -3.03 -29.94
C ASN A 383 5.45 -1.96 -30.21
N GLU A 384 5.67 -1.67 -31.49
CA GLU A 384 6.50 -0.54 -31.93
C GLU A 384 5.84 0.78 -31.49
N GLU A 385 6.60 1.85 -31.34
CA GLU A 385 6.11 3.07 -30.70
C GLU A 385 4.91 3.73 -31.41
N ARG A 386 4.85 3.66 -32.74
CA ARG A 386 3.70 4.20 -33.50
C ARG A 386 2.44 3.38 -33.27
N GLU A 387 2.59 2.07 -33.15
CA GLU A 387 1.48 1.19 -32.80
C GLU A 387 1.04 1.41 -31.35
N GLN A 388 1.97 1.67 -30.44
CA GLN A 388 1.61 2.05 -29.06
C GLN A 388 0.78 3.34 -29.04
N VAL A 389 1.17 4.34 -29.83
CA VAL A 389 0.42 5.60 -29.98
C VAL A 389 -0.99 5.32 -30.51
N ARG A 390 -1.09 4.53 -31.58
CA ARG A 390 -2.40 4.16 -32.16
C ARG A 390 -3.28 3.45 -31.15
N GLN A 391 -2.75 2.48 -30.42
CA GLN A 391 -3.46 1.75 -29.38
C GLN A 391 -3.98 2.70 -28.30
N LEU A 392 -3.14 3.58 -27.78
CA LEU A 392 -3.52 4.53 -26.75
C LEU A 392 -4.64 5.48 -27.21
N ILE A 393 -4.53 6.03 -28.41
CA ILE A 393 -5.51 6.98 -28.92
C ILE A 393 -6.82 6.30 -29.30
N GLU A 394 -6.76 5.18 -30.05
CA GLU A 394 -7.97 4.54 -30.58
C GLU A 394 -8.69 3.64 -29.55
N HIS A 395 -7.97 3.05 -28.59
CA HIS A 395 -8.56 2.10 -27.66
C HIS A 395 -8.71 2.61 -26.23
N ALA A 396 -7.83 3.50 -25.76
CA ALA A 396 -7.85 3.93 -24.36
C ALA A 396 -8.36 5.37 -24.17
N ALA A 397 -8.00 6.28 -25.08
CA ALA A 397 -8.36 7.70 -24.92
C ALA A 397 -9.86 7.95 -25.01
N HIS A 398 -10.32 8.93 -24.24
CA HIS A 398 -11.68 9.44 -24.38
C HIS A 398 -11.88 9.97 -25.81
N PRO A 399 -13.03 9.69 -26.46
CA PRO A 399 -13.28 10.15 -27.84
C PRO A 399 -13.01 11.64 -28.07
N ASP A 400 -13.38 12.48 -27.11
CA ASP A 400 -13.23 13.94 -27.22
C ASP A 400 -11.75 14.40 -27.24
N ALA A 401 -10.83 13.56 -26.78
CA ALA A 401 -9.40 13.86 -26.75
C ALA A 401 -8.63 13.35 -27.97
N ARG A 402 -9.21 12.46 -28.77
CA ARG A 402 -8.50 11.72 -29.83
C ARG A 402 -7.91 12.61 -30.91
N GLU A 403 -8.67 13.60 -31.37
CA GLU A 403 -8.20 14.52 -32.42
C GLU A 403 -6.96 15.29 -31.97
N ALA A 404 -7.00 15.88 -30.76
CA ALA A 404 -5.87 16.61 -30.20
C ALA A 404 -4.66 15.70 -29.95
N LEU A 405 -4.89 14.47 -29.52
CA LEU A 405 -3.82 13.49 -29.30
C LEU A 405 -3.17 13.08 -30.63
N TRP A 406 -3.94 12.91 -31.70
CA TRP A 406 -3.38 12.63 -33.02
C TRP A 406 -2.52 13.81 -33.55
N GLU A 407 -2.97 15.04 -33.34
CA GLU A 407 -2.19 16.23 -33.67
C GLU A 407 -0.84 16.28 -32.94
N ALA A 408 -0.89 15.98 -31.62
CA ALA A 408 0.31 15.88 -30.80
C ALA A 408 1.25 14.77 -31.27
N ALA A 409 0.71 13.61 -31.63
CA ALA A 409 1.49 12.48 -32.13
C ALA A 409 2.20 12.82 -33.43
N LYS A 410 1.54 13.57 -34.34
CA LYS A 410 2.16 14.08 -35.58
C LYS A 410 3.31 15.04 -35.26
N ALA A 411 3.10 15.97 -34.34
CA ALA A 411 4.14 16.89 -33.89
C ALA A 411 5.34 16.17 -33.27
N GLN A 412 5.11 15.03 -32.64
CA GLN A 412 6.15 14.16 -32.06
C GLN A 412 6.82 13.26 -33.11
N GLY A 413 6.37 13.26 -34.35
CA GLY A 413 6.90 12.42 -35.43
C GLY A 413 6.50 10.95 -35.33
N ARG A 414 5.40 10.64 -34.67
CA ARG A 414 4.96 9.25 -34.41
C ARG A 414 3.55 8.95 -34.91
N ALA A 415 3.11 9.76 -35.89
CA ALA A 415 1.83 9.51 -36.55
C ALA A 415 1.90 9.81 -38.05
#